data_47a7cda227a01e47d3111470bd8236e3
#
_entry.id   47a7cda227a01e47d3111470bd8236e3
#
_cell.length_a   1.000
_cell.length_b   1.000
_cell.length_c   1.000
_cell.angle_alpha   90.00
_cell.angle_beta   90.00
_cell.angle_gamma   90.00
#
_symmetry.space_group_name_H-M   'P 1'
#
loop_
_entity.id
_entity.type
_entity.pdbx_description
1 polymer ?
#
loop_
_entity_poly.entity_id
_entity_poly.type
_entity_poly.pdbx_seq_one_letter_code
_entity_poly.pdbx_strand_id
1 'polypeptide(L)'
;MKFDTIIIGGGLAGLVAGICLSKHGQRCVIISSGQSALHFSSGSLDLLNVLPDGTEVAHPLKAIGQLQEQAPAHPYVKMGMEVFSRLTGEAERFFEEVGIHMSGSALKNHYRVTPMGTLKPAWLT
;
A
#
# COMPACT_ATOMS: atom_id res chain seq x y z
N MET A 1 25.35 -19.68 7.40
CA MET A 1 24.36 -19.31 6.38
C MET A 1 24.62 -17.85 5.99
N LYS A 2 24.64 -17.52 4.70
CA LYS A 2 24.87 -16.14 4.25
C LYS A 2 23.58 -15.59 3.63
N PHE A 3 23.21 -14.38 4.01
CA PHE A 3 22.08 -13.64 3.43
C PHE A 3 22.62 -12.42 2.68
N ASP A 4 21.91 -12.05 1.60
CA ASP A 4 22.26 -10.90 0.78
C ASP A 4 21.59 -9.63 1.34
N THR A 5 20.39 -9.79 1.97
CA THR A 5 19.64 -8.70 2.59
C THR A 5 19.04 -9.12 3.93
N ILE A 6 19.10 -8.22 4.90
CA ILE A 6 18.45 -8.35 6.21
C ILE A 6 17.33 -7.30 6.27
N ILE A 7 16.11 -7.74 6.53
CA ILE A 7 14.93 -6.88 6.69
C ILE A 7 14.54 -6.86 8.16
N ILE A 8 14.49 -5.67 8.74
CA ILE A 8 14.07 -5.49 10.13
C ILE A 8 12.61 -5.06 10.15
N GLY A 9 11.75 -5.93 10.69
CA GLY A 9 10.31 -5.73 10.79
C GLY A 9 9.50 -6.69 9.92
N GLY A 10 8.62 -7.47 10.54
CA GLY A 10 7.72 -8.45 9.89
C GLY A 10 6.35 -7.87 9.53
N GLY A 11 6.22 -6.56 9.34
CA GLY A 11 5.01 -5.93 8.84
C GLY A 11 4.85 -6.06 7.33
N LEU A 12 3.74 -5.54 6.78
CA LEU A 12 3.42 -5.63 5.35
C LEU A 12 4.57 -5.15 4.47
N ALA A 13 5.16 -4.01 4.78
CA ALA A 13 6.28 -3.44 4.00
C ALA A 13 7.50 -4.37 3.99
N GLY A 14 7.87 -4.95 5.14
CA GLY A 14 9.00 -5.88 5.23
C GLY A 14 8.75 -7.19 4.49
N LEU A 15 7.53 -7.73 4.57
CA LEU A 15 7.13 -8.94 3.85
C LEU A 15 7.13 -8.72 2.34
N VAL A 16 6.53 -7.63 1.86
CA VAL A 16 6.53 -7.29 0.43
C VAL A 16 7.95 -7.06 -0.08
N ALA A 17 8.78 -6.32 0.66
CA ALA A 17 10.18 -6.11 0.29
C ALA A 17 10.94 -7.45 0.18
N GLY A 18 10.74 -8.36 1.15
CA GLY A 18 11.37 -9.69 1.12
C GLY A 18 10.95 -10.51 -0.09
N ILE A 19 9.68 -10.51 -0.44
CA ILE A 19 9.16 -11.21 -1.62
C ILE A 19 9.74 -10.59 -2.91
N CYS A 20 9.71 -9.27 -3.03
CA CYS A 20 10.27 -8.58 -4.21
C CYS A 20 11.75 -8.89 -4.39
N LEU A 21 12.55 -8.80 -3.34
CA LEU A 21 13.98 -9.11 -3.38
C LEU A 21 14.25 -10.58 -3.70
N SER A 22 13.45 -11.49 -3.14
CA SER A 22 13.55 -12.92 -3.43
C SER A 22 13.22 -13.23 -4.89
N LYS A 23 12.23 -12.57 -5.50
CA LYS A 23 11.93 -12.67 -6.94
C LYS A 23 13.12 -12.22 -7.80
N HIS A 24 14.00 -11.36 -7.28
CA HIS A 24 15.26 -10.94 -7.92
C HIS A 24 16.48 -11.80 -7.53
N GLY A 25 16.24 -12.97 -6.94
CA GLY A 25 17.29 -13.94 -6.61
C GLY A 25 18.08 -13.64 -5.34
N GLN A 26 17.68 -12.66 -4.53
CA GLN A 26 18.34 -12.36 -3.27
C GLN A 26 17.88 -13.30 -2.16
N ARG A 27 18.81 -13.75 -1.33
CA ARG A 27 18.53 -14.50 -0.12
C ARG A 27 18.26 -13.52 1.01
N CYS A 28 16.99 -13.42 1.40
CA CYS A 28 16.56 -12.49 2.43
C CYS A 28 16.33 -13.19 3.76
N VAL A 29 16.57 -12.48 4.86
CA VAL A 29 16.10 -12.85 6.20
C VAL A 29 15.29 -11.70 6.77
N ILE A 30 14.13 -12.03 7.37
CA ILE A 30 13.29 -11.07 8.08
C ILE A 30 13.45 -11.29 9.57
N ILE A 31 13.82 -10.24 10.29
CA ILE A 31 13.95 -10.25 11.76
C ILE A 31 12.79 -9.45 12.32
N SER A 32 11.98 -10.07 13.18
CA SER A 32 10.84 -9.43 13.82
C SER A 32 10.75 -9.83 15.28
N SER A 33 10.33 -8.89 16.13
CA SER A 33 10.02 -9.12 17.53
C SER A 33 8.52 -8.96 17.77
N GLY A 34 7.80 -10.08 17.94
CA GLY A 34 6.36 -10.10 18.19
C GLY A 34 5.51 -10.03 16.92
N GLN A 35 4.22 -9.76 17.11
CA GLN A 35 3.22 -9.71 16.04
C GLN A 35 3.21 -8.35 15.38
N SER A 36 3.12 -8.34 14.05
CA SER A 36 3.00 -7.10 13.27
C SER A 36 1.57 -6.54 13.33
N ALA A 37 1.41 -5.29 12.87
CA ALA A 37 0.10 -4.66 12.72
C ALA A 37 -0.85 -5.43 11.76
N LEU A 38 -0.33 -6.34 10.95
CA LEU A 38 -1.15 -7.23 10.11
C LEU A 38 -2.10 -8.10 10.93
N HIS A 39 -1.72 -8.46 12.17
CA HIS A 39 -2.59 -9.24 13.06
C HIS A 39 -3.91 -8.52 13.40
N PHE A 40 -3.88 -7.19 13.40
CA PHE A 40 -5.05 -6.35 13.67
C PHE A 40 -5.62 -5.71 12.40
N SER A 41 -5.13 -6.11 11.24
CA SER A 41 -5.58 -5.55 9.96
C SER A 41 -7.04 -5.91 9.70
N SER A 42 -7.77 -4.97 9.15
CA SER A 42 -9.13 -5.18 8.65
C SER A 42 -9.16 -5.91 7.29
N GLY A 43 -8.01 -6.27 6.74
CA GLY A 43 -7.88 -6.83 5.39
C GLY A 43 -8.06 -5.80 4.27
N SER A 44 -8.25 -4.53 4.59
CA SER A 44 -8.36 -3.48 3.56
C SER A 44 -7.10 -2.63 3.48
N LEU A 45 -6.84 -2.13 2.27
CA LEU A 45 -5.75 -1.22 1.98
C LEU A 45 -6.30 0.14 1.56
N ASP A 46 -5.72 1.17 2.14
CA ASP A 46 -6.01 2.56 1.78
C ASP A 46 -4.88 3.08 0.89
N LEU A 47 -5.20 3.99 -0.03
CA LEU A 47 -4.20 4.64 -0.87
C LEU A 47 -4.13 6.14 -0.54
N LEU A 48 -4.92 6.95 -1.22
CA LEU A 48 -5.08 8.38 -0.94
C LEU A 48 -6.58 8.65 -0.79
N ASN A 49 -7.05 8.82 0.43
CA ASN A 49 -8.47 8.95 0.74
C ASN A 49 -8.90 10.39 0.99
N VAL A 50 -7.97 11.21 1.50
CA VAL A 50 -8.23 12.60 1.89
C VAL A 50 -6.97 13.42 1.63
N LEU A 51 -7.14 14.62 1.10
CA LEU A 51 -6.06 15.63 0.97
C LEU A 51 -5.79 16.33 2.31
N PRO A 52 -4.65 17.01 2.47
CA PRO A 52 -4.32 17.75 3.71
C PRO A 52 -5.38 18.77 4.13
N ASP A 53 -6.11 19.37 3.21
CA ASP A 53 -7.20 20.32 3.47
C ASP A 53 -8.53 19.66 3.89
N GLY A 54 -8.57 18.33 3.98
CA GLY A 54 -9.77 17.57 4.32
C GLY A 54 -10.65 17.17 3.12
N THR A 55 -10.27 17.52 1.90
CA THR A 55 -11.02 17.15 0.70
C THR A 55 -10.97 15.64 0.46
N GLU A 56 -12.12 14.99 0.35
CA GLU A 56 -12.20 13.57 0.01
C GLU A 56 -11.71 13.30 -1.42
N VAL A 57 -10.97 12.21 -1.57
CA VAL A 57 -10.40 11.79 -2.85
C VAL A 57 -11.16 10.58 -3.39
N ALA A 58 -11.93 10.80 -4.46
CA ALA A 58 -12.58 9.72 -5.18
C ALA A 58 -11.63 8.98 -6.16
N HIS A 59 -10.65 9.68 -6.70
CA HIS A 59 -9.73 9.18 -7.72
C HIS A 59 -8.27 9.41 -7.31
N PRO A 60 -7.64 8.47 -6.58
CA PRO A 60 -6.30 8.63 -6.03
C PRO A 60 -5.24 9.08 -7.04
N LEU A 61 -5.19 8.45 -8.21
CA LEU A 61 -4.20 8.79 -9.22
C LEU A 61 -4.36 10.23 -9.76
N LYS A 62 -5.59 10.72 -9.86
CA LYS A 62 -5.85 12.09 -10.34
C LYS A 62 -5.54 13.16 -9.28
N ALA A 63 -5.55 12.80 -8.00
CA ALA A 63 -5.37 13.72 -6.90
C ALA A 63 -3.89 14.00 -6.56
N ILE A 64 -2.94 13.29 -7.17
CA ILE A 64 -1.51 13.48 -6.87
C ILE A 64 -1.03 14.90 -7.18
N GLY A 65 -1.56 15.54 -8.23
CA GLY A 65 -1.23 16.94 -8.53
C GLY A 65 -1.65 17.89 -7.41
N GLN A 66 -2.88 17.75 -6.91
CA GLN A 66 -3.37 18.53 -5.77
C GLN A 66 -2.60 18.23 -4.48
N LEU A 67 -2.25 16.96 -4.27
CA LEU A 67 -1.40 16.56 -3.14
C LEU A 67 -0.02 17.22 -3.22
N GLN A 68 0.55 17.36 -4.42
CA GLN A 68 1.84 18.03 -4.62
C GLN A 68 1.79 19.51 -4.24
N GLU A 69 0.69 20.20 -4.57
CA GLU A 69 0.49 21.61 -4.21
C GLU A 69 0.40 21.81 -2.69
N GLN A 70 -0.30 20.89 -2.00
CA GLN A 70 -0.56 21.02 -0.56
C GLN A 70 0.54 20.39 0.32
N ALA A 71 1.19 19.33 -0.17
CA ALA A 71 2.18 18.56 0.59
C ALA A 71 3.33 18.06 -0.31
N PRO A 72 4.21 18.94 -0.80
CA PRO A 72 5.27 18.57 -1.75
C PRO A 72 6.28 17.57 -1.18
N ALA A 73 6.38 17.42 0.13
CA ALA A 73 7.23 16.45 0.79
C ALA A 73 6.59 15.07 0.98
N HIS A 74 5.32 14.90 0.59
CA HIS A 74 4.61 13.63 0.74
C HIS A 74 5.29 12.50 -0.05
N PRO A 75 5.39 11.27 0.50
CA PRO A 75 6.06 10.15 -0.16
C PRO A 75 5.54 9.86 -1.59
N TYR A 76 4.24 9.93 -1.82
CA TYR A 76 3.65 9.70 -3.15
C TYR A 76 4.08 10.77 -4.17
N VAL A 77 4.22 12.01 -3.73
CA VAL A 77 4.71 13.11 -4.58
C VAL A 77 6.18 12.92 -4.91
N LYS A 78 7.00 12.58 -3.90
CA LYS A 78 8.44 12.32 -4.09
C LYS A 78 8.71 11.12 -5.01
N MET A 79 7.83 10.14 -4.99
CA MET A 79 7.89 8.97 -5.88
C MET A 79 7.61 9.35 -7.32
N GLY A 80 6.75 10.34 -7.55
CA GLY A 80 6.29 10.77 -8.85
C GLY A 80 5.11 9.94 -9.37
N MET A 81 4.30 10.57 -10.22
CA MET A 81 3.04 10.00 -10.74
C MET A 81 3.26 8.67 -11.49
N GLU A 82 4.29 8.60 -12.32
CA GLU A 82 4.56 7.41 -13.15
C GLU A 82 4.87 6.19 -12.26
N VAL A 83 5.79 6.35 -11.30
CA VAL A 83 6.18 5.28 -10.38
C VAL A 83 5.01 4.93 -9.47
N PHE A 84 4.27 5.92 -8.96
CA PHE A 84 3.09 5.69 -8.12
C PHE A 84 2.02 4.86 -8.85
N SER A 85 1.67 5.25 -10.09
CA SER A 85 0.68 4.53 -10.90
C SER A 85 1.14 3.11 -11.24
N ARG A 86 2.42 2.93 -11.58
CA ARG A 86 2.97 1.61 -11.86
C ARG A 86 2.94 0.70 -10.63
N LEU A 87 3.40 1.20 -9.48
CA LEU A 87 3.45 0.40 -8.25
C LEU A 87 2.06 0.02 -7.72
N THR A 88 1.06 0.88 -7.85
CA THR A 88 -0.32 0.53 -7.47
C THR A 88 -0.87 -0.60 -8.33
N GLY A 89 -0.67 -0.56 -9.64
CA GLY A 89 -1.07 -1.64 -10.53
C GLY A 89 -0.27 -2.95 -10.32
N GLU A 90 1.01 -2.84 -9.94
CA GLU A 90 1.81 -4.01 -9.56
C GLU A 90 1.31 -4.63 -8.25
N ALA A 91 0.90 -3.82 -7.27
CA ALA A 91 0.34 -4.31 -6.01
C ALA A 91 -0.99 -5.05 -6.21
N GLU A 92 -1.88 -4.53 -7.06
CA GLU A 92 -3.13 -5.20 -7.40
C GLU A 92 -2.86 -6.59 -7.99
N ARG A 93 -1.97 -6.69 -8.98
CA ARG A 93 -1.58 -7.98 -9.58
C ARG A 93 -0.88 -8.92 -8.59
N PHE A 94 -0.06 -8.37 -7.70
CA PHE A 94 0.65 -9.16 -6.70
C PHE A 94 -0.30 -9.94 -5.78
N PHE A 95 -1.41 -9.33 -5.34
CA PHE A 95 -2.40 -10.04 -4.52
C PHE A 95 -3.06 -11.18 -5.30
N GLU A 96 -3.41 -10.96 -6.56
CA GLU A 96 -3.98 -12.02 -7.41
C GLU A 96 -2.99 -13.18 -7.64
N GLU A 97 -1.71 -12.87 -7.90
CA GLU A 97 -0.67 -13.89 -8.09
C GLU A 97 -0.49 -14.80 -6.88
N VAL A 98 -0.72 -14.30 -5.67
CA VAL A 98 -0.62 -15.09 -4.44
C VAL A 98 -1.97 -15.68 -3.98
N GLY A 99 -3.01 -15.57 -4.82
CA GLY A 99 -4.33 -16.13 -4.57
C GLY A 99 -5.19 -15.33 -3.58
N ILE A 100 -4.86 -14.07 -3.35
CA ILE A 100 -5.66 -13.16 -2.54
C ILE A 100 -6.50 -12.28 -3.47
N HIS A 101 -7.80 -12.56 -3.50
CA HIS A 101 -8.74 -11.79 -4.30
C HIS A 101 -9.18 -10.54 -3.55
N MET A 102 -8.73 -9.38 -4.03
CA MET A 102 -9.10 -8.08 -3.50
C MET A 102 -10.03 -7.35 -4.48
N SER A 103 -11.06 -6.72 -3.95
CA SER A 103 -11.94 -5.85 -4.74
C SER A 103 -11.45 -4.41 -4.70
N GLY A 104 -11.48 -3.72 -5.84
CA GLY A 104 -11.11 -2.31 -5.94
C GLY A 104 -10.05 -2.03 -6.99
N SER A 105 -9.67 -0.77 -7.12
CA SER A 105 -8.65 -0.30 -8.05
C SER A 105 -8.12 1.07 -7.64
N ALA A 106 -6.85 1.36 -7.92
CA ALA A 106 -6.23 2.67 -7.73
C ALA A 106 -6.88 3.79 -8.56
N LEU A 107 -7.68 3.44 -9.56
CA LEU A 107 -8.42 4.41 -10.39
C LEU A 107 -9.55 5.10 -9.63
N LYS A 108 -10.17 4.39 -8.68
CA LYS A 108 -11.32 4.91 -7.93
C LYS A 108 -11.43 4.25 -6.56
N ASN A 109 -11.42 5.07 -5.50
CA ASN A 109 -11.78 4.60 -4.16
C ASN A 109 -13.23 4.13 -4.14
N HIS A 110 -13.49 3.06 -3.40
CA HIS A 110 -14.83 2.62 -3.03
C HIS A 110 -15.02 2.78 -1.52
N TYR A 111 -16.25 2.59 -1.04
CA TYR A 111 -16.54 2.73 0.38
C TYR A 111 -16.77 1.36 1.01
N ARG A 112 -16.25 1.20 2.22
CA ARG A 112 -16.56 0.06 3.08
C ARG A 112 -17.15 0.54 4.39
N VAL A 113 -17.94 -0.32 5.01
CA VAL A 113 -18.48 -0.07 6.36
C VAL A 113 -17.41 -0.44 7.39
N THR A 114 -17.15 0.47 8.33
CA THR A 114 -16.28 0.20 9.48
C THR A 114 -17.03 -0.55 10.58
N PRO A 115 -16.35 -1.18 11.54
CA PRO A 115 -17.00 -1.81 12.71
C PRO A 115 -17.90 -0.85 13.52
N MET A 116 -17.67 0.47 13.39
CA MET A 116 -18.49 1.50 14.04
C MET A 116 -19.69 1.94 13.20
N GLY A 117 -19.95 1.30 12.06
CA GLY A 117 -21.09 1.63 11.18
C GLY A 117 -20.88 2.86 10.29
N THR A 118 -19.68 3.43 10.24
CA THR A 118 -19.37 4.57 9.37
C THR A 118 -18.82 4.08 8.02
N LEU A 119 -18.96 4.89 6.98
CA LEU A 119 -18.33 4.64 5.68
C LEU A 119 -16.90 5.18 5.68
N LYS A 120 -15.99 4.41 5.13
CA LYS A 120 -14.60 4.79 4.94
C LYS A 120 -14.18 4.49 3.50
N PRO A 121 -13.53 5.46 2.81
CA PRO A 121 -12.92 5.16 1.51
C PRO A 121 -11.83 4.10 1.65
N ALA A 122 -11.72 3.24 0.66
CA ALA A 122 -10.67 2.22 0.57
C ALA A 122 -10.24 2.05 -0.90
N TRP A 123 -9.02 1.61 -1.06
CA TRP A 123 -8.47 1.21 -2.36
C TRP A 123 -8.80 -0.25 -2.67
N LEU A 124 -8.39 -1.16 -1.78
CA LEU A 124 -8.63 -2.60 -1.92
C LEU A 124 -9.28 -3.17 -0.65
N THR A 125 -10.23 -4.08 -0.82
CA THR A 125 -10.91 -4.79 0.28
C THR A 125 -11.13 -6.25 -0.04
#